data_7d504a3fb4bd78acf5b0a89aefc888f3
#
_entry.id   7d504a3fb4bd78acf5b0a89aefc888f3
#
_cell.length_a   1.000
_cell.length_b   1.000
_cell.length_c   1.000
_cell.angle_alpha   90.00
_cell.angle_beta   90.00
_cell.angle_gamma   90.00
#
_symmetry.space_group_name_H-M   'P 1'
#
loop_
_entity.id
_entity.type
_entity.pdbx_description
1 polymer ?
#
loop_
_entity_poly.entity_id
_entity_poly.type
_entity_poly.pdbx_seq_one_letter_code
_entity_poly.pdbx_strand_id
1 'polypeptide(L)'
;ESRLQGGGERQIDSKTWHQLWHRCRQAKETLLAPEAEGSKTKSIDITLMGSGGRVIGGMLKSTLTTAQVEEQIIEGFFPFVPLENLPEGIRRRGLTEWGLPYVQDPAVTRHLAAFWCRFLPLLKKETGRSSLFPEFLLFNGGALTPQSIRRRLMEVLQRWFHPEAGNGWAPVELENPRPEMAVAEGAAYYGLVRMGEGVRIG
;
A
#
# COMPACT_ATOMS: atom_id res chain seq x y z
N GLU A 1 17.35 -7.13 -3.10
CA GLU A 1 18.53 -7.34 -4.00
C GLU A 1 19.82 -7.54 -3.20
N SER A 2 20.16 -6.67 -2.27
CA SER A 2 21.44 -6.71 -1.54
C SER A 2 21.70 -7.98 -0.71
N ARG A 3 20.67 -8.74 -0.33
CA ARG A 3 20.81 -9.98 0.47
C ARG A 3 21.04 -11.24 -0.37
N LEU A 4 20.80 -11.19 -1.67
CA LEU A 4 21.08 -12.29 -2.62
C LEU A 4 22.49 -12.20 -3.22
N GLN A 5 23.22 -11.12 -2.97
CA GLN A 5 24.60 -10.90 -3.43
C GLN A 5 25.61 -11.54 -2.47
N GLY A 6 25.48 -12.84 -2.26
CA GLY A 6 26.54 -13.64 -1.66
C GLY A 6 27.69 -13.85 -2.66
N GLY A 7 28.69 -12.97 -2.64
CA GLY A 7 30.01 -13.19 -3.23
C GLY A 7 30.07 -13.47 -4.75
N GLY A 8 29.98 -12.43 -5.56
CA GLY A 8 30.16 -12.43 -7.02
C GLY A 8 28.93 -11.86 -7.71
N GLU A 9 29.10 -10.91 -8.63
CA GLU A 9 28.04 -10.34 -9.48
C GLU A 9 27.40 -11.44 -10.35
N ARG A 10 26.47 -12.19 -9.78
CA ARG A 10 25.62 -13.08 -10.57
C ARG A 10 24.46 -12.25 -11.06
N GLN A 11 24.50 -11.85 -12.32
CA GLN A 11 23.35 -11.29 -13.00
C GLN A 11 22.20 -12.33 -12.96
N ILE A 12 21.10 -11.97 -12.29
CA ILE A 12 19.87 -12.75 -12.30
C ILE A 12 19.25 -12.58 -13.68
N ASP A 13 19.04 -13.69 -14.42
CA ASP A 13 18.37 -13.63 -15.71
C ASP A 13 16.89 -13.22 -15.57
N SER A 14 16.28 -12.76 -16.65
CA SER A 14 14.90 -12.26 -16.68
C SER A 14 13.90 -13.30 -16.16
N LYS A 15 14.09 -14.59 -16.45
CA LYS A 15 13.20 -15.66 -15.99
C LYS A 15 13.29 -15.86 -14.47
N THR A 16 14.48 -15.89 -13.94
CA THR A 16 14.73 -16.01 -12.49
C THR A 16 14.24 -14.78 -11.76
N TRP A 17 14.37 -13.56 -12.37
CA TRP A 17 13.81 -12.33 -11.84
C TRP A 17 12.28 -12.39 -11.71
N HIS A 18 11.56 -12.85 -12.74
CA HIS A 18 10.11 -13.03 -12.67
C HIS A 18 9.70 -14.05 -11.60
N GLN A 19 10.43 -15.15 -11.46
CA GLN A 19 10.16 -16.12 -10.40
C GLN A 19 10.37 -15.52 -9.01
N LEU A 20 11.45 -14.76 -8.80
CA LEU A 20 11.71 -14.06 -7.55
C LEU A 20 10.56 -13.09 -7.21
N TRP A 21 10.15 -12.28 -8.19
CA TRP A 21 9.07 -11.32 -8.03
C TRP A 21 7.75 -12.00 -7.59
N HIS A 22 7.36 -13.08 -8.26
CA HIS A 22 6.17 -13.84 -7.89
C HIS A 22 6.26 -14.44 -6.48
N ARG A 23 7.40 -15.03 -6.12
CA ARG A 23 7.60 -15.61 -4.79
C ARG A 23 7.61 -14.56 -3.69
N CYS A 24 8.23 -13.42 -3.91
CA CYS A 24 8.20 -12.28 -2.98
C CYS A 24 6.77 -11.75 -2.80
N ARG A 25 6.01 -11.66 -3.89
CA ARG A 25 4.60 -11.25 -3.83
C ARG A 25 3.77 -12.22 -2.99
N GLN A 26 3.86 -13.52 -3.25
CA GLN A 26 3.15 -14.54 -2.48
C GLN A 26 3.56 -14.52 -1.00
N ALA A 27 4.88 -14.43 -0.73
CA ALA A 27 5.38 -14.35 0.63
C ALA A 27 4.84 -13.12 1.36
N LYS A 28 4.84 -11.95 0.72
CA LYS A 28 4.25 -10.73 1.26
C LYS A 28 2.77 -10.91 1.59
N GLU A 29 1.98 -11.42 0.65
CA GLU A 29 0.54 -11.64 0.83
C GLU A 29 0.25 -12.62 1.98
N THR A 30 1.04 -13.69 2.11
CA THR A 30 0.89 -14.66 3.19
C THR A 30 1.32 -14.09 4.54
N LEU A 31 2.45 -13.36 4.60
CA LEU A 31 2.98 -12.81 5.86
C LEU A 31 2.15 -11.63 6.41
N LEU A 32 1.42 -10.93 5.54
CA LEU A 32 0.57 -9.80 5.91
C LEU A 32 -0.93 -10.16 5.92
N ALA A 33 -1.29 -11.42 5.71
CA ALA A 33 -2.69 -11.85 5.77
C ALA A 33 -3.27 -11.61 7.17
N PRO A 34 -4.55 -11.20 7.29
CA PRO A 34 -5.20 -10.97 8.59
C PRO A 34 -5.17 -12.19 9.51
N GLU A 35 -5.24 -13.38 8.95
CA GLU A 35 -5.16 -14.65 9.67
C GLU A 35 -3.76 -14.88 10.27
N ALA A 36 -2.73 -14.22 9.74
CA ALA A 36 -1.37 -14.33 10.26
C ALA A 36 -1.17 -13.60 11.60
N GLU A 37 -2.07 -12.73 12.03
CA GLU A 37 -2.01 -12.08 13.35
C GLU A 37 -2.24 -13.10 14.48
N GLY A 38 -2.98 -14.17 14.22
CA GLY A 38 -3.13 -15.31 15.15
C GLY A 38 -2.23 -16.50 14.79
N SER A 39 -1.58 -16.50 13.63
CA SER A 39 -0.76 -17.59 13.12
C SER A 39 0.70 -17.44 13.51
N LYS A 40 1.34 -18.55 13.87
CA LYS A 40 2.77 -18.61 14.21
C LYS A 40 3.72 -18.50 13.00
N THR A 41 3.21 -18.31 11.77
CA THR A 41 4.06 -18.19 10.57
C THR A 41 4.73 -16.84 10.55
N LYS A 42 5.88 -16.73 11.21
CA LYS A 42 6.68 -15.50 11.29
C LYS A 42 7.68 -15.36 10.14
N SER A 43 7.83 -16.37 9.29
CA SER A 43 8.82 -16.37 8.21
C SER A 43 8.46 -17.33 7.09
N ILE A 44 8.89 -17.00 5.87
CA ILE A 44 8.77 -17.82 4.66
C ILE A 44 10.13 -17.90 3.99
N ASP A 45 10.51 -19.13 3.60
CA ASP A 45 11.73 -19.36 2.83
C ASP A 45 11.47 -19.15 1.34
N ILE A 46 12.25 -18.26 0.75
CA ILE A 46 12.26 -18.01 -0.69
C ILE A 46 13.47 -18.74 -1.27
N THR A 47 13.19 -19.72 -2.15
CA THR A 47 14.21 -20.52 -2.82
C THR A 47 14.14 -20.28 -4.32
N LEU A 48 15.29 -19.99 -4.93
CA LEU A 48 15.45 -19.85 -6.37
C LEU A 48 16.46 -20.89 -6.88
N MET A 49 16.14 -21.51 -7.98
CA MET A 49 17.08 -22.35 -8.72
C MET A 49 17.85 -21.49 -9.70
N GLY A 50 19.18 -21.47 -9.61
CA GLY A 50 20.03 -20.80 -10.59
C GLY A 50 19.94 -21.49 -11.96
N SER A 51 19.83 -20.72 -13.04
CA SER A 51 19.75 -21.18 -14.43
C SER A 51 21.11 -21.59 -15.05
N GLY A 52 22.07 -22.04 -14.24
CA GLY A 52 23.37 -22.48 -14.72
C GLY A 52 23.38 -23.94 -15.19
N GLY A 53 23.77 -24.20 -16.44
CA GLY A 53 23.88 -25.53 -17.04
C GLY A 53 24.97 -26.48 -16.46
N ARG A 54 25.41 -26.23 -15.23
CA ARG A 54 26.23 -27.17 -14.46
C ARG A 54 25.36 -27.87 -13.44
N VAL A 55 25.55 -29.17 -13.30
CA VAL A 55 24.83 -30.11 -12.44
C VAL A 55 24.78 -29.74 -10.95
N ILE A 56 25.49 -28.68 -10.57
CA ILE A 56 25.42 -28.03 -9.27
C ILE A 56 24.96 -26.60 -9.50
N GLY A 57 23.74 -26.43 -9.96
CA GLY A 57 23.06 -25.14 -9.99
C GLY A 57 22.83 -24.66 -8.56
N GLY A 58 23.57 -23.62 -8.14
CA GLY A 58 23.50 -23.10 -6.78
C GLY A 58 22.05 -22.69 -6.46
N MET A 59 21.46 -23.35 -5.48
CA MET A 59 20.19 -22.95 -4.90
C MET A 59 20.40 -21.69 -4.07
N LEU A 60 19.74 -20.61 -4.43
CA LEU A 60 19.71 -19.39 -3.61
C LEU A 60 18.52 -19.50 -2.65
N LYS A 61 18.81 -19.44 -1.36
CA LYS A 61 17.79 -19.46 -0.32
C LYS A 61 17.89 -18.20 0.52
N SER A 62 16.75 -17.58 0.77
CA SER A 62 16.62 -16.45 1.69
C SER A 62 15.34 -16.60 2.49
N THR A 63 15.38 -16.23 3.77
CA THR A 63 14.21 -16.24 4.65
C THR A 63 13.68 -14.82 4.77
N LEU A 64 12.38 -14.65 4.55
CA LEU A 64 11.68 -13.41 4.72
C LEU A 64 10.77 -13.50 5.95
N THR A 65 10.91 -12.57 6.89
CA THR A 65 10.11 -12.55 8.12
C THR A 65 8.99 -11.52 8.02
N THR A 66 7.90 -11.70 8.79
CA THR A 66 6.80 -10.73 8.89
C THR A 66 7.33 -9.34 9.29
N ALA A 67 8.19 -9.26 10.31
CA ALA A 67 8.77 -7.99 10.75
C ALA A 67 9.53 -7.25 9.64
N GLN A 68 10.30 -7.99 8.82
CA GLN A 68 11.02 -7.39 7.69
C GLN A 68 10.08 -6.88 6.60
N VAL A 69 9.00 -7.62 6.31
CA VAL A 69 8.01 -7.21 5.32
C VAL A 69 7.24 -5.98 5.81
N GLU A 70 6.82 -5.99 7.07
CA GLU A 70 6.13 -4.85 7.68
C GLU A 70 7.01 -3.61 7.66
N GLU A 71 8.25 -3.70 8.15
CA GLU A 71 9.19 -2.59 8.14
C GLU A 71 9.38 -2.01 6.73
N GLN A 72 9.66 -2.85 5.73
CA GLN A 72 9.87 -2.40 4.35
C GLN A 72 8.63 -1.75 3.73
N ILE A 73 7.44 -2.29 4.01
CA ILE A 73 6.19 -1.75 3.46
C ILE A 73 5.76 -0.52 4.23
N ILE A 74 5.74 -0.58 5.54
CA ILE A 74 5.23 0.49 6.39
C ILE A 74 6.13 1.72 6.29
N GLU A 75 7.44 1.57 6.47
CA GLU A 75 8.35 2.71 6.40
C GLU A 75 8.62 3.18 4.96
N GLY A 76 8.56 2.27 3.98
CA GLY A 76 8.76 2.62 2.57
C GLY A 76 7.56 3.29 1.90
N PHE A 77 6.34 2.88 2.24
CA PHE A 77 5.13 3.37 1.56
C PHE A 77 4.20 4.19 2.46
N PHE A 78 4.28 4.02 3.76
CA PHE A 78 3.42 4.70 4.73
C PHE A 78 4.23 5.37 5.86
N PRO A 79 5.30 6.13 5.56
CA PRO A 79 6.08 6.80 6.59
C PRO A 79 5.24 7.82 7.34
N PHE A 80 5.59 8.10 8.59
CA PHE A 80 5.08 9.28 9.28
C PHE A 80 5.65 10.54 8.63
N VAL A 81 4.79 11.39 8.12
CA VAL A 81 5.16 12.65 7.50
C VAL A 81 4.29 13.78 8.07
N PRO A 82 4.80 15.01 8.19
CA PRO A 82 3.96 16.18 8.48
C PRO A 82 2.91 16.39 7.38
N LEU A 83 1.76 16.98 7.72
CA LEU A 83 0.70 17.26 6.76
C LEU A 83 1.15 18.18 5.62
N GLU A 84 2.10 19.06 5.88
CA GLU A 84 2.67 20.00 4.92
C GLU A 84 3.75 19.38 4.02
N ASN A 85 4.18 18.16 4.32
CA ASN A 85 5.22 17.47 3.56
C ASN A 85 4.61 16.84 2.31
N LEU A 86 4.61 17.61 1.22
CA LEU A 86 4.07 17.19 -0.06
C LEU A 86 5.05 16.27 -0.81
N PRO A 87 4.54 15.43 -1.75
CA PRO A 87 5.39 14.60 -2.58
C PRO A 87 6.39 15.46 -3.37
N GLU A 88 7.60 14.96 -3.55
CA GLU A 88 8.57 15.62 -4.41
C GLU A 88 7.99 15.74 -5.82
N GLY A 89 7.96 16.99 -6.31
CA GLY A 89 7.40 17.30 -7.63
C GLY A 89 8.09 16.46 -8.71
N ILE A 90 7.31 15.98 -9.67
CA ILE A 90 7.81 15.29 -10.85
C ILE A 90 8.79 16.24 -11.56
N ARG A 91 10.09 16.08 -11.34
CA ARG A 91 11.10 16.68 -12.19
C ARG A 91 10.92 16.05 -13.56
N ARG A 92 10.31 16.79 -14.47
CA ARG A 92 10.23 16.44 -15.90
C ARG A 92 11.65 16.25 -16.43
N ARG A 93 12.21 15.05 -16.30
CA ARG A 93 13.34 14.63 -17.11
C ARG A 93 12.76 14.17 -18.46
N GLY A 94 13.17 14.83 -19.52
CA GLY A 94 12.77 14.54 -20.87
C GLY A 94 13.02 13.07 -21.24
N LEU A 95 12.12 12.49 -21.99
CA LEU A 95 11.87 11.13 -22.45
C LEU A 95 10.85 10.42 -21.55
N THR A 96 9.60 10.67 -21.86
CA THR A 96 8.46 9.85 -21.43
C THR A 96 8.58 8.52 -22.18
N GLU A 97 9.06 7.48 -21.48
CA GLU A 97 8.79 6.12 -21.91
C GLU A 97 7.27 5.93 -21.96
N TRP A 98 6.79 5.33 -23.04
CA TRP A 98 5.40 4.99 -23.23
C TRP A 98 4.98 3.97 -22.15
N GLY A 99 4.39 4.44 -21.07
CA GLY A 99 3.90 3.68 -19.93
C GLY A 99 3.10 4.57 -19.01
N LEU A 100 2.29 3.97 -18.14
CA LEU A 100 1.61 4.70 -17.07
C LEU A 100 2.65 5.48 -16.26
N PRO A 101 2.45 6.79 -16.02
CA PRO A 101 3.39 7.57 -15.23
C PRO A 101 3.38 7.03 -13.79
N TYR A 102 4.36 6.20 -13.46
CA TYR A 102 4.57 5.80 -12.08
C TYR A 102 4.97 7.04 -11.28
N VAL A 103 4.27 7.25 -10.19
CA VAL A 103 4.60 8.30 -9.25
C VAL A 103 5.99 7.99 -8.68
N GLN A 104 6.93 8.93 -8.79
CA GLN A 104 8.32 8.72 -8.36
C GLN A 104 8.44 8.60 -6.84
N ASP A 105 7.56 9.25 -6.09
CA ASP A 105 7.52 9.16 -4.64
C ASP A 105 6.62 7.99 -4.21
N PRO A 106 7.17 6.92 -3.59
CA PRO A 106 6.39 5.77 -3.16
C PRO A 106 5.55 6.04 -1.90
N ALA A 107 5.76 7.16 -1.20
CA ALA A 107 5.13 7.44 0.08
C ALA A 107 3.66 7.83 -0.08
N VAL A 108 2.75 6.86 0.08
CA VAL A 108 1.30 7.05 0.01
C VAL A 108 0.82 8.15 0.96
N THR A 109 1.43 8.24 2.14
CA THR A 109 1.10 9.28 3.14
C THR A 109 1.37 10.69 2.65
N ARG A 110 2.43 10.94 1.84
CA ARG A 110 2.66 12.25 1.22
C ARG A 110 1.60 12.59 0.18
N HIS A 111 1.16 11.61 -0.60
CA HIS A 111 0.07 11.80 -1.57
C HIS A 111 -1.26 12.07 -0.87
N LEU A 112 -1.51 11.39 0.25
CA LEU A 112 -2.68 11.65 1.07
C LEU A 112 -2.65 13.06 1.67
N ALA A 113 -1.50 13.51 2.16
CA ALA A 113 -1.28 14.89 2.63
C ALA A 113 -1.56 15.91 1.52
N ALA A 114 -0.99 15.69 0.33
CA ALA A 114 -1.19 16.57 -0.82
C ALA A 114 -2.66 16.63 -1.25
N PHE A 115 -3.36 15.48 -1.26
CA PHE A 115 -4.79 15.42 -1.54
C PHE A 115 -5.56 16.27 -0.52
N TRP A 116 -5.34 16.06 0.76
CA TRP A 116 -6.02 16.80 1.81
C TRP A 116 -5.77 18.32 1.70
N CYS A 117 -4.52 18.74 1.61
CA CYS A 117 -4.16 20.16 1.48
C CYS A 117 -4.79 20.81 0.24
N ARG A 118 -4.87 20.07 -0.87
CA ARG A 118 -5.48 20.56 -2.11
C ARG A 118 -6.98 20.83 -1.97
N PHE A 119 -7.70 19.96 -1.29
CA PHE A 119 -9.17 20.04 -1.22
C PHE A 119 -9.67 20.76 0.03
N LEU A 120 -8.83 20.96 1.04
CA LEU A 120 -9.20 21.63 2.29
C LEU A 120 -9.83 23.04 2.09
N PRO A 121 -9.28 23.93 1.21
CA PRO A 121 -9.89 25.25 1.00
C PRO A 121 -11.30 25.17 0.41
N LEU A 122 -11.53 24.22 -0.51
CA LEU A 122 -12.84 23.98 -1.09
C LEU A 122 -13.82 23.46 -0.03
N LEU A 123 -13.41 22.48 0.75
CA LEU A 123 -14.24 21.91 1.81
C LEU A 123 -14.59 22.96 2.88
N LYS A 124 -13.66 23.81 3.27
CA LYS A 124 -13.92 24.93 4.20
C LYS A 124 -14.96 25.90 3.64
N LYS A 125 -14.87 26.21 2.34
CA LYS A 125 -15.83 27.08 1.66
C LYS A 125 -17.23 26.46 1.61
N GLU A 126 -17.33 25.19 1.23
CA GLU A 126 -18.60 24.49 1.06
C GLU A 126 -19.30 24.21 2.40
N THR A 127 -18.55 23.87 3.43
CA THR A 127 -19.11 23.51 4.74
C THR A 127 -19.25 24.67 5.70
N GLY A 128 -18.56 25.80 5.46
CA GLY A 128 -18.47 26.92 6.39
C GLY A 128 -17.70 26.62 7.69
N ARG A 129 -17.10 25.44 7.81
CA ARG A 129 -16.34 25.02 9.00
C ARG A 129 -14.90 25.51 8.93
N SER A 130 -14.38 26.03 10.03
CA SER A 130 -12.99 26.46 10.16
C SER A 130 -12.02 25.29 10.34
N SER A 131 -12.46 24.25 11.06
CA SER A 131 -11.72 23.01 11.31
C SER A 131 -12.40 21.84 10.62
N LEU A 132 -11.61 21.06 9.90
CA LEU A 132 -12.07 19.90 9.14
C LEU A 132 -11.06 18.77 9.28
N PHE A 133 -11.57 17.59 9.60
CA PHE A 133 -10.81 16.34 9.66
C PHE A 133 -11.72 15.17 9.27
N PRO A 134 -11.18 14.05 8.78
CA PRO A 134 -11.98 12.90 8.36
C PRO A 134 -12.55 12.18 9.59
N GLU A 135 -13.85 12.20 9.77
CA GLU A 135 -14.51 11.53 10.90
C GLU A 135 -14.58 10.00 10.67
N PHE A 136 -14.74 9.59 9.41
CA PHE A 136 -14.86 8.19 8.99
C PHE A 136 -13.88 7.84 7.90
N LEU A 137 -13.39 6.58 7.93
CA LEU A 137 -12.51 6.02 6.92
C LEU A 137 -13.07 4.70 6.41
N LEU A 138 -13.17 4.57 5.10
CA LEU A 138 -13.49 3.32 4.43
C LEU A 138 -12.27 2.87 3.60
N PHE A 139 -11.73 1.71 3.94
CA PHE A 139 -10.60 1.13 3.22
C PHE A 139 -11.10 0.20 2.11
N ASN A 140 -10.67 0.47 0.88
CA ASN A 140 -10.95 -0.32 -0.31
C ASN A 140 -9.66 -0.74 -1.02
N GLY A 141 -9.68 -1.89 -1.67
CA GLY A 141 -8.56 -2.44 -2.43
C GLY A 141 -7.65 -3.36 -1.63
N GLY A 142 -7.13 -4.39 -2.30
CA GLY A 142 -6.34 -5.45 -1.69
C GLY A 142 -5.04 -4.98 -1.01
N ALA A 143 -4.48 -3.82 -1.42
CA ALA A 143 -3.30 -3.24 -0.79
C ALA A 143 -3.56 -2.78 0.66
N LEU A 144 -4.82 -2.49 1.02
CA LEU A 144 -5.24 -2.01 2.34
C LEU A 144 -5.89 -3.11 3.19
N THR A 145 -5.83 -4.37 2.76
CA THR A 145 -6.29 -5.51 3.54
C THR A 145 -5.47 -5.74 4.82
N PRO A 146 -4.12 -5.59 4.83
CA PRO A 146 -3.34 -5.80 6.05
C PRO A 146 -3.69 -4.78 7.14
N GLN A 147 -3.96 -5.28 8.34
CA GLN A 147 -4.34 -4.45 9.49
C GLN A 147 -3.19 -3.51 9.92
N SER A 148 -1.94 -3.94 9.78
CA SER A 148 -0.75 -3.11 10.08
C SER A 148 -0.71 -1.84 9.22
N ILE A 149 -1.09 -1.93 7.93
CA ILE A 149 -1.18 -0.78 7.02
C ILE A 149 -2.31 0.16 7.43
N ARG A 150 -3.50 -0.39 7.71
CA ARG A 150 -4.66 0.41 8.15
C ARG A 150 -4.37 1.13 9.46
N ARG A 151 -3.79 0.41 10.43
CA ARG A 151 -3.37 0.99 11.72
C ARG A 151 -2.39 2.16 11.51
N ARG A 152 -1.36 2.00 10.65
CA ARG A 152 -0.42 3.07 10.34
C ARG A 152 -1.11 4.29 9.73
N LEU A 153 -2.04 4.10 8.80
CA LEU A 153 -2.80 5.21 8.21
C LEU A 153 -3.66 5.94 9.26
N MET A 154 -4.32 5.19 10.15
CA MET A 154 -5.08 5.77 11.27
C MET A 154 -4.16 6.61 12.19
N GLU A 155 -2.98 6.09 12.54
CA GLU A 155 -2.00 6.81 13.37
C GLU A 155 -1.47 8.08 12.69
N VAL A 156 -1.25 8.04 11.36
CA VAL A 156 -0.84 9.21 10.58
C VAL A 156 -1.91 10.29 10.63
N LEU A 157 -3.16 9.94 10.35
CA LEU A 157 -4.28 10.89 10.41
C LEU A 157 -4.49 11.44 11.82
N GLN A 158 -4.37 10.58 12.83
CA GLN A 158 -4.45 11.01 14.22
C GLN A 158 -3.38 12.06 14.56
N ARG A 159 -2.14 11.87 14.11
CA ARG A 159 -1.07 12.86 14.30
C ARG A 159 -1.32 14.16 13.58
N TRP A 160 -1.89 14.11 12.37
CA TRP A 160 -2.18 15.31 11.59
C TRP A 160 -3.29 16.17 12.22
N PHE A 161 -4.33 15.52 12.72
CA PHE A 161 -5.55 16.22 13.15
C PHE A 161 -5.73 16.32 14.67
N HIS A 162 -4.84 15.71 15.46
CA HIS A 162 -4.85 15.85 16.91
C HIS A 162 -4.91 17.31 17.41
N PRO A 163 -4.17 18.28 16.82
CA PRO A 163 -4.25 19.66 17.27
C PRO A 163 -5.64 20.29 17.10
N GLU A 164 -6.40 19.88 16.09
CA GLU A 164 -7.73 20.42 15.77
C GLU A 164 -8.86 19.61 16.38
N ALA A 165 -8.73 18.29 16.42
CA ALA A 165 -9.77 17.35 16.87
C ALA A 165 -9.76 17.08 18.38
N GLY A 166 -8.62 17.35 19.04
CA GLY A 166 -8.44 17.16 20.48
C GLY A 166 -7.82 15.82 20.87
N ASN A 167 -7.44 15.74 22.14
CA ASN A 167 -6.79 14.55 22.70
C ASN A 167 -7.70 13.33 22.63
N GLY A 168 -7.13 12.21 22.19
CA GLY A 168 -7.85 10.93 22.12
C GLY A 168 -8.74 10.76 20.89
N TRP A 169 -8.78 11.76 19.99
CA TRP A 169 -9.49 11.60 18.73
C TRP A 169 -8.79 10.60 17.80
N ALA A 170 -9.58 9.79 17.16
CA ALA A 170 -9.19 8.95 16.03
C ALA A 170 -10.37 8.85 15.06
N PRO A 171 -10.13 8.79 13.75
CA PRO A 171 -11.21 8.54 12.81
C PRO A 171 -11.80 7.15 13.02
N VAL A 172 -13.09 6.99 12.74
CA VAL A 172 -13.78 5.69 12.84
C VAL A 172 -13.57 4.90 11.56
N GLU A 173 -12.99 3.71 11.67
CA GLU A 173 -12.90 2.78 10.55
C GLU A 173 -14.27 2.19 10.25
N LEU A 174 -14.78 2.37 9.04
CA LEU A 174 -15.99 1.74 8.56
C LEU A 174 -15.72 0.29 8.15
N GLU A 175 -16.63 -0.59 8.52
CA GLU A 175 -16.49 -2.00 8.18
C GLU A 175 -16.55 -2.24 6.67
N ASN A 176 -15.54 -2.92 6.16
CA ASN A 176 -15.51 -3.51 4.83
C ASN A 176 -14.86 -4.88 4.91
N PRO A 177 -15.64 -5.96 4.98
CA PRO A 177 -15.10 -7.31 5.18
C PRO A 177 -14.29 -7.81 3.98
N ARG A 178 -14.48 -7.23 2.80
CA ARG A 178 -13.81 -7.63 1.55
C ARG A 178 -13.33 -6.42 0.75
N PRO A 179 -12.34 -5.67 1.26
CA PRO A 179 -11.86 -4.46 0.59
C PRO A 179 -11.33 -4.70 -0.83
N GLU A 180 -10.81 -5.89 -1.11
CA GLU A 180 -10.34 -6.31 -2.44
C GLU A 180 -11.46 -6.51 -3.46
N MET A 181 -12.69 -6.75 -3.01
CA MET A 181 -13.88 -6.97 -3.84
C MET A 181 -14.67 -5.68 -4.12
N ALA A 182 -14.37 -4.59 -3.45
CA ALA A 182 -15.17 -3.36 -3.47
C ALA A 182 -15.44 -2.83 -4.88
N VAL A 183 -14.46 -2.92 -5.78
CA VAL A 183 -14.62 -2.48 -7.20
C VAL A 183 -15.59 -3.41 -7.95
N ALA A 184 -15.47 -4.72 -7.78
CA ALA A 184 -16.32 -5.69 -8.45
C ALA A 184 -17.77 -5.59 -7.94
N GLU A 185 -17.96 -5.45 -6.64
CA GLU A 185 -19.28 -5.25 -6.02
C GLU A 185 -19.91 -3.94 -6.46
N GLY A 186 -19.14 -2.86 -6.51
CA GLY A 186 -19.59 -1.57 -7.02
C GLY A 186 -19.98 -1.61 -8.49
N ALA A 187 -19.23 -2.33 -9.32
CA ALA A 187 -19.55 -2.51 -10.74
C ALA A 187 -20.85 -3.32 -10.93
N ALA A 188 -21.04 -4.39 -10.14
CA ALA A 188 -22.26 -5.18 -10.17
C ALA A 188 -23.48 -4.35 -9.73
N TYR A 189 -23.35 -3.59 -8.64
CA TYR A 189 -24.39 -2.68 -8.17
C TYR A 189 -24.74 -1.60 -9.20
N TYR A 190 -23.72 -1.01 -9.84
CA TYR A 190 -23.93 -0.05 -10.93
C TYR A 190 -24.73 -0.66 -12.11
N GLY A 191 -24.47 -1.94 -12.43
CA GLY A 191 -25.27 -2.70 -13.40
C GLY A 191 -26.76 -2.74 -13.01
N LEU A 192 -27.07 -3.08 -11.74
CA LEU A 192 -28.44 -3.09 -11.23
C LEU A 192 -29.10 -1.70 -11.30
N VAL A 193 -28.38 -0.65 -10.93
CA VAL A 193 -28.87 0.74 -11.06
C VAL A 193 -29.21 1.08 -12.51
N ARG A 194 -28.38 0.63 -13.47
CA ARG A 194 -28.63 0.84 -14.91
C ARG A 194 -29.86 0.10 -15.41
N MET A 195 -30.21 -1.03 -14.80
CA MET A 195 -31.43 -1.80 -15.10
C MET A 195 -32.68 -1.27 -14.37
N GLY A 196 -32.54 -0.26 -13.53
CA GLY A 196 -33.62 0.32 -12.74
C GLY A 196 -33.95 -0.43 -11.44
N GLU A 197 -33.10 -1.38 -11.03
CA GLU A 197 -33.31 -2.22 -9.84
C GLU A 197 -32.53 -1.71 -8.60
N GLY A 198 -31.65 -0.74 -8.77
CA GLY A 198 -30.83 -0.18 -7.71
C GLY A 198 -31.15 1.28 -7.38
N VAL A 199 -30.71 1.75 -6.21
CA VAL A 199 -30.80 3.17 -5.81
C VAL A 199 -29.69 3.97 -6.50
N ARG A 200 -30.07 4.96 -7.29
CA ARG A 200 -29.10 5.87 -7.91
C ARG A 200 -28.58 6.85 -6.86
N ILE A 201 -27.28 6.83 -6.64
CA ILE A 201 -26.58 7.85 -5.85
C ILE A 201 -26.34 9.03 -6.78
N GLY A 202 -26.89 10.19 -6.43
CA GLY A 202 -26.84 11.42 -7.23
C GLY A 202 -25.48 12.12 -7.15
#